data_77a73dbe942b27fc96129e767ec41931
#
_entry.id   77a73dbe942b27fc96129e767ec41931
#
_cell.length_a   1.000
_cell.length_b   1.000
_cell.length_c   1.000
_cell.angle_alpha   90.00
_cell.angle_beta   90.00
_cell.angle_gamma   90.00
#
_symmetry.space_group_name_H-M   'P 1'
#
loop_
_entity.id
_entity.type
_entity.pdbx_description
1 polymer ?
#
loop_
_entity_poly.entity_id
_entity_poly.type
_entity_poly.pdbx_seq_one_letter_code
_entity_poly.pdbx_strand_id
1 'polypeptide(L)'
;MNPYEQRRRRVLDQLQFGEMMVLYSGESVASSMDEGFEFEANHHFFYLTGLRRENMALVLANTHHPAHVILFIEEPIPDMERWTGRRVTIDEAKAVSGIDDVRYIDSVESLISRCVARETVEAAYFDCYRNAMGDTDSYNMQKAKRFAQQYPTIALKNAHTMLSAMRMVKDEDEIKTLERAIAITDQGLRRVLATLEPGRMEYQQQAEFEYEIRMRGAERVSFPTIAG
;
A
#
# COMPACT_ATOMS: atom_id res chain seq x y z
N MET A 1 -5.43 9.64 -18.25
CA MET A 1 -4.85 10.13 -16.95
C MET A 1 -4.64 8.90 -16.08
N ASN A 2 -3.52 8.82 -15.41
CA ASN A 2 -3.20 7.69 -14.51
C ASN A 2 -4.25 7.65 -13.36
N PRO A 3 -4.90 6.50 -13.04
CA PRO A 3 -5.92 6.42 -11.99
C PRO A 3 -5.38 6.84 -10.62
N TYR A 4 -4.13 6.52 -10.33
CA TYR A 4 -3.48 6.91 -9.06
C TYR A 4 -3.31 8.44 -8.94
N GLU A 5 -3.04 9.13 -10.05
CA GLU A 5 -2.98 10.60 -10.08
C GLU A 5 -4.35 11.22 -9.77
N GLN A 6 -5.43 10.71 -10.36
CA GLN A 6 -6.78 11.18 -10.07
C GLN A 6 -7.15 11.02 -8.59
N ARG A 7 -6.78 9.87 -7.99
CA ARG A 7 -7.02 9.59 -6.58
C ARG A 7 -6.26 10.55 -5.68
N ARG A 8 -4.97 10.83 -5.99
CA ARG A 8 -4.17 11.81 -5.24
C ARG A 8 -4.73 13.23 -5.36
N ARG A 9 -5.21 13.64 -6.54
CA ARG A 9 -5.89 14.94 -6.70
C ARG A 9 -7.10 15.05 -5.78
N ARG A 10 -7.95 14.02 -5.73
CA ARG A 10 -9.11 13.97 -4.82
C ARG A 10 -8.71 14.06 -3.33
N VAL A 11 -7.54 13.56 -2.94
CA VAL A 11 -7.01 13.75 -1.60
C VAL A 11 -6.56 15.19 -1.39
N LEU A 12 -5.79 15.75 -2.33
CA LEU A 12 -5.31 17.14 -2.24
C LEU A 12 -6.45 18.16 -2.19
N ASP A 13 -7.56 17.91 -2.90
CA ASP A 13 -8.77 18.73 -2.87
C ASP A 13 -9.47 18.74 -1.50
N GLN A 14 -9.21 17.73 -0.65
CA GLN A 14 -9.75 17.62 0.71
C GLN A 14 -8.80 18.17 1.78
N LEU A 15 -7.50 18.28 1.47
CA LEU A 15 -6.53 18.85 2.38
C LEU A 15 -6.63 20.38 2.39
N GLN A 16 -6.79 20.96 3.58
CA GLN A 16 -6.71 22.41 3.75
C GLN A 16 -5.27 22.89 3.54
N PHE A 17 -5.11 24.20 3.25
CA PHE A 17 -3.77 24.78 3.26
C PHE A 17 -3.15 24.65 4.65
N GLY A 18 -1.89 24.24 4.72
CA GLY A 18 -1.22 23.90 5.98
C GLY A 18 -1.39 22.42 6.39
N GLU A 19 -2.06 21.59 5.61
CA GLU A 19 -2.20 20.18 5.91
C GLU A 19 -1.32 19.30 5.01
N MET A 20 -0.79 18.23 5.61
CA MET A 20 -0.03 17.22 4.90
C MET A 20 -0.56 15.82 5.20
N MET A 21 -0.37 14.88 4.28
CA MET A 21 -0.63 13.45 4.48
C MET A 21 0.65 12.68 4.24
N VAL A 22 1.00 11.78 5.16
CA VAL A 22 2.14 10.88 5.05
C VAL A 22 1.65 9.45 5.19
N LEU A 23 1.90 8.64 4.15
CA LEU A 23 1.55 7.23 4.13
C LEU A 23 2.80 6.41 3.84
N TYR A 24 2.99 5.36 4.62
CA TYR A 24 4.05 4.38 4.42
C TYR A 24 3.46 3.09 3.84
N SER A 25 4.22 2.42 2.97
CA SER A 25 3.83 1.10 2.46
C SER A 25 3.88 0.03 3.55
N GLY A 26 4.75 0.16 4.51
CA GLY A 26 5.03 -0.80 5.57
C GLY A 26 6.39 -1.45 5.43
N GLU A 27 6.69 -2.36 6.33
CA GLU A 27 7.90 -3.19 6.35
C GLU A 27 7.50 -4.67 6.45
N SER A 28 8.32 -5.56 5.88
CA SER A 28 8.18 -7.01 6.07
C SER A 28 8.42 -7.38 7.53
N VAL A 29 7.63 -8.32 8.03
CA VAL A 29 7.81 -8.91 9.35
C VAL A 29 8.68 -10.16 9.19
N ALA A 30 9.80 -10.23 9.92
CA ALA A 30 10.65 -11.41 9.92
C ALA A 30 9.89 -12.64 10.46
N SER A 31 9.94 -13.75 9.74
CA SER A 31 9.45 -15.06 10.20
C SER A 31 10.57 -15.91 10.78
N SER A 32 11.81 -15.68 10.33
CA SER A 32 13.04 -16.31 10.82
C SER A 32 14.23 -15.33 10.70
N MET A 33 15.46 -15.81 10.89
CA MET A 33 16.65 -14.98 10.67
C MET A 33 16.85 -14.57 9.22
N ASP A 34 16.41 -15.41 8.26
CA ASP A 34 16.70 -15.27 6.84
C ASP A 34 15.45 -15.03 6.00
N GLU A 35 14.23 -15.19 6.58
CA GLU A 35 12.98 -15.10 5.87
C GLU A 35 12.00 -14.14 6.53
N GLY A 36 11.16 -13.50 5.72
CA GLY A 36 10.01 -12.71 6.14
C GLY A 36 8.68 -13.33 5.74
N PHE A 37 7.62 -12.99 6.44
CA PHE A 37 6.27 -13.25 5.94
C PHE A 37 6.04 -12.53 4.62
N GLU A 38 5.13 -13.07 3.79
CA GLU A 38 4.75 -12.41 2.53
C GLU A 38 4.31 -10.96 2.82
N PHE A 39 5.00 -10.01 2.17
CA PHE A 39 4.74 -8.60 2.39
C PHE A 39 3.45 -8.15 1.68
N GLU A 40 2.63 -7.45 2.42
CA GLU A 40 1.46 -6.77 1.89
C GLU A 40 1.55 -5.27 2.17
N ALA A 41 1.59 -4.48 1.09
CA ALA A 41 1.64 -3.04 1.21
C ALA A 41 0.37 -2.48 1.84
N ASN A 42 0.50 -1.45 2.65
CA ASN A 42 -0.65 -0.70 3.14
C ASN A 42 -1.61 -0.37 2.00
N HIS A 43 -2.88 -0.74 2.15
CA HIS A 43 -3.88 -0.64 1.08
C HIS A 43 -4.13 0.80 0.62
N HIS A 44 -4.02 1.79 1.50
CA HIS A 44 -4.16 3.20 1.16
C HIS A 44 -2.95 3.72 0.39
N PHE A 45 -1.75 3.29 0.78
CA PHE A 45 -0.53 3.58 0.02
C PHE A 45 -0.63 3.01 -1.41
N PHE A 46 -0.99 1.73 -1.54
CA PHE A 46 -1.20 1.10 -2.84
C PHE A 46 -2.27 1.80 -3.67
N TYR A 47 -3.40 2.16 -3.06
CA TYR A 47 -4.51 2.86 -3.72
C TYR A 47 -4.09 4.18 -4.36
N LEU A 48 -3.13 4.88 -3.75
CA LEU A 48 -2.64 6.18 -4.22
C LEU A 48 -1.39 6.10 -5.11
N THR A 49 -0.68 4.96 -5.15
CA THR A 49 0.61 4.84 -5.86
C THR A 49 0.68 3.72 -6.89
N GLY A 50 -0.09 2.64 -6.71
CA GLY A 50 0.02 1.41 -7.49
C GLY A 50 1.24 0.54 -7.15
N LEU A 51 2.02 0.90 -6.14
CA LEU A 51 3.25 0.20 -5.77
C LEU A 51 3.01 -0.72 -4.57
N ARG A 52 3.61 -1.93 -4.62
CA ARG A 52 3.42 -3.00 -3.63
C ARG A 52 4.74 -3.45 -2.97
N ARG A 53 5.70 -2.58 -2.85
CA ARG A 53 6.98 -2.90 -2.21
C ARG A 53 7.04 -2.27 -0.81
N GLU A 54 7.82 -2.91 0.06
CA GLU A 54 8.12 -2.39 1.39
C GLU A 54 9.01 -1.14 1.35
N ASN A 55 9.18 -0.50 2.48
CA ASN A 55 10.09 0.63 2.68
C ASN A 55 9.87 1.80 1.70
N MET A 56 8.60 2.11 1.44
CA MET A 56 8.22 3.27 0.64
C MET A 56 7.36 4.23 1.45
N ALA A 57 7.35 5.50 1.04
CA ALA A 57 6.47 6.52 1.63
C ALA A 57 5.92 7.45 0.55
N LEU A 58 4.71 7.94 0.75
CA LEU A 58 4.06 8.98 -0.04
C LEU A 58 3.81 10.19 0.84
N VAL A 59 4.26 11.37 0.41
CA VAL A 59 3.96 12.65 1.05
C VAL A 59 3.13 13.49 0.10
N LEU A 60 1.95 13.89 0.55
CA LEU A 60 1.08 14.87 -0.08
C LEU A 60 1.01 16.07 0.86
N ALA A 61 1.46 17.25 0.44
CA ALA A 61 1.47 18.43 1.31
C ALA A 61 0.86 19.64 0.61
N ASN A 62 -0.24 20.16 1.15
CA ASN A 62 -0.88 21.39 0.71
C ASN A 62 -0.37 22.58 1.52
N THR A 63 0.95 22.75 1.51
CA THR A 63 1.68 23.80 2.23
C THR A 63 2.28 24.83 1.29
N HIS A 64 2.21 24.55 -0.01
CA HIS A 64 2.76 25.35 -1.10
C HIS A 64 1.90 25.25 -2.36
N HIS A 65 2.04 26.15 -3.31
CA HIS A 65 1.38 26.07 -4.62
C HIS A 65 2.43 26.01 -5.74
N PRO A 66 2.43 24.92 -6.56
CA PRO A 66 1.56 23.72 -6.46
C PRO A 66 1.88 22.87 -5.22
N ALA A 67 0.87 22.12 -4.74
CA ALA A 67 1.04 21.20 -3.62
C ALA A 67 2.14 20.15 -3.91
N HIS A 68 2.88 19.78 -2.88
CA HIS A 68 3.92 18.76 -3.01
C HIS A 68 3.31 17.35 -3.10
N VAL A 69 3.76 16.59 -4.09
CA VAL A 69 3.46 15.16 -4.26
C VAL A 69 4.78 14.45 -4.43
N ILE A 70 5.26 13.78 -3.40
CA ILE A 70 6.58 13.19 -3.39
C ILE A 70 6.47 11.73 -2.97
N LEU A 71 7.04 10.85 -3.79
CA LEU A 71 7.16 9.43 -3.52
C LEU A 71 8.58 9.11 -3.07
N PHE A 72 8.71 8.31 -2.02
CA PHE A 72 9.98 7.82 -1.52
C PHE A 72 10.04 6.32 -1.72
N ILE A 73 11.16 5.84 -2.27
CA ILE A 73 11.43 4.43 -2.53
C ILE A 73 12.76 4.03 -1.91
N GLU A 74 12.97 2.75 -1.73
CA GLU A 74 14.23 2.22 -1.24
C GLU A 74 15.32 2.33 -2.31
N GLU A 75 16.55 2.72 -1.90
CA GLU A 75 17.68 2.77 -2.81
C GLU A 75 18.08 1.35 -3.23
N PRO A 76 18.28 1.08 -4.54
CA PRO A 76 18.78 -0.20 -5.01
C PRO A 76 20.20 -0.46 -4.50
N ILE A 77 20.42 -1.60 -3.85
CA ILE A 77 21.73 -2.08 -3.40
C ILE A 77 22.03 -3.37 -4.18
N PRO A 78 22.87 -3.35 -5.21
CA PRO A 78 23.07 -4.48 -6.14
C PRO A 78 23.45 -5.80 -5.46
N ASP A 79 24.25 -5.74 -4.41
CA ASP A 79 24.67 -6.93 -3.68
C ASP A 79 23.53 -7.55 -2.86
N MET A 80 22.61 -6.74 -2.36
CA MET A 80 21.44 -7.20 -1.61
C MET A 80 20.35 -7.74 -2.53
N GLU A 81 20.22 -7.19 -3.74
CA GLU A 81 19.18 -7.58 -4.69
C GLU A 81 19.26 -9.06 -5.13
N ARG A 82 20.44 -9.67 -5.02
CA ARG A 82 20.64 -11.11 -5.26
C ARG A 82 19.88 -11.99 -4.26
N TRP A 83 19.65 -11.47 -3.05
CA TRP A 83 18.99 -12.19 -1.95
C TRP A 83 17.54 -11.73 -1.76
N THR A 84 17.30 -10.44 -1.85
CA THR A 84 15.99 -9.83 -1.55
C THR A 84 15.12 -9.61 -2.78
N GLY A 85 15.65 -9.89 -3.97
CA GLY A 85 14.99 -9.56 -5.23
C GLY A 85 15.22 -8.10 -5.64
N ARG A 86 14.98 -7.82 -6.92
CA ARG A 86 15.20 -6.52 -7.54
C ARG A 86 14.27 -5.45 -6.92
N ARG A 87 14.83 -4.29 -6.60
CA ARG A 87 14.08 -3.13 -6.12
C ARG A 87 13.52 -2.31 -7.27
N VAL A 88 12.50 -1.52 -6.97
CA VAL A 88 11.88 -0.61 -7.95
C VAL A 88 12.81 0.56 -8.20
N THR A 89 13.10 0.86 -9.45
CA THR A 89 13.88 2.04 -9.84
C THR A 89 13.02 3.31 -9.83
N ILE A 90 13.67 4.48 -9.82
CA ILE A 90 12.98 5.78 -9.90
C ILE A 90 12.10 5.86 -11.16
N ASP A 91 12.60 5.41 -12.32
CA ASP A 91 11.85 5.46 -13.58
C ASP A 91 10.62 4.53 -13.56
N GLU A 92 10.75 3.33 -13.00
CA GLU A 92 9.63 2.42 -12.83
C GLU A 92 8.58 2.98 -11.85
N ALA A 93 9.03 3.55 -10.74
CA ALA A 93 8.15 4.18 -9.77
C ALA A 93 7.36 5.35 -10.39
N LYS A 94 8.02 6.19 -11.20
CA LYS A 94 7.37 7.25 -11.99
C LYS A 94 6.36 6.69 -12.98
N ALA A 95 6.75 5.67 -13.74
CA ALA A 95 5.89 5.07 -14.77
C ALA A 95 4.63 4.45 -14.18
N VAL A 96 4.71 3.77 -13.04
CA VAL A 96 3.58 3.15 -12.36
C VAL A 96 2.71 4.19 -11.67
N SER A 97 3.31 5.03 -10.83
CA SER A 97 2.56 5.94 -9.97
C SER A 97 2.09 7.23 -10.67
N GLY A 98 2.78 7.65 -11.73
CA GLY A 98 2.59 8.97 -12.36
C GLY A 98 3.05 10.13 -11.46
N ILE A 99 4.00 9.88 -10.54
CA ILE A 99 4.61 10.90 -9.69
C ILE A 99 5.99 11.27 -10.26
N ASP A 100 6.21 12.55 -10.57
CA ASP A 100 7.47 13.01 -11.13
C ASP A 100 8.59 13.15 -10.08
N ASP A 101 8.24 13.58 -8.85
CA ASP A 101 9.20 13.74 -7.76
C ASP A 101 9.32 12.42 -6.97
N VAL A 102 10.29 11.60 -7.36
CA VAL A 102 10.62 10.33 -6.69
C VAL A 102 12.01 10.44 -6.08
N ARG A 103 12.14 10.11 -4.79
CA ARG A 103 13.37 10.21 -4.00
C ARG A 103 13.64 8.92 -3.23
N TYR A 104 14.83 8.80 -2.63
CA TYR A 104 15.14 7.68 -1.75
C TYR A 104 14.60 7.89 -0.33
N ILE A 105 14.20 6.79 0.30
CA ILE A 105 13.47 6.75 1.58
C ILE A 105 14.22 7.44 2.73
N ASP A 106 15.54 7.39 2.73
CA ASP A 106 16.39 8.03 3.76
C ASP A 106 16.17 9.54 3.87
N SER A 107 15.63 10.15 2.82
CA SER A 107 15.36 11.59 2.79
C SER A 107 13.97 11.99 3.28
N VAL A 108 13.08 11.04 3.61
CA VAL A 108 11.69 11.34 4.00
C VAL A 108 11.60 12.16 5.30
N GLU A 109 12.37 11.77 6.33
CA GLU A 109 12.34 12.48 7.62
C GLU A 109 12.89 13.91 7.49
N SER A 110 13.92 14.09 6.66
CA SER A 110 14.48 15.42 6.39
C SER A 110 13.52 16.30 5.59
N LEU A 111 12.73 15.73 4.67
CA LEU A 111 11.67 16.46 3.98
C LEU A 111 10.59 16.92 4.98
N ILE A 112 10.05 16.00 5.78
CA ILE A 112 9.01 16.30 6.79
C ILE A 112 9.51 17.41 7.73
N SER A 113 10.73 17.29 8.25
CA SER A 113 11.32 18.30 9.13
C SER A 113 11.45 19.65 8.46
N ARG A 114 11.80 19.70 7.17
CA ARG A 114 11.89 20.93 6.41
C ARG A 114 10.52 21.56 6.16
N CYS A 115 9.49 20.77 5.83
CA CYS A 115 8.12 21.27 5.68
C CYS A 115 7.65 21.89 6.98
N VAL A 116 7.83 21.19 8.11
CA VAL A 116 7.43 21.71 9.44
C VAL A 116 8.21 22.99 9.83
N ALA A 117 9.50 23.06 9.52
CA ALA A 117 10.34 24.19 9.93
C ALA A 117 10.22 25.43 9.03
N ARG A 118 9.87 25.26 7.76
CA ARG A 118 9.92 26.34 6.76
C ARG A 118 8.58 26.67 6.13
N GLU A 119 7.61 25.79 6.27
CA GLU A 119 6.27 25.91 5.70
C GLU A 119 5.26 25.94 6.86
N THR A 120 4.08 26.49 6.61
CA THR A 120 3.02 26.48 7.63
C THR A 120 2.36 25.12 7.63
N VAL A 121 2.79 24.20 8.52
CA VAL A 121 2.14 22.91 8.74
C VAL A 121 1.34 22.98 10.03
N GLU A 122 0.02 22.85 9.93
CA GLU A 122 -0.92 22.90 11.06
C GLU A 122 -1.38 21.48 11.45
N ALA A 123 -1.52 20.58 10.47
CA ALA A 123 -1.95 19.20 10.71
C ALA A 123 -1.28 18.22 9.77
N ALA A 124 -1.08 16.99 10.28
CA ALA A 124 -0.55 15.87 9.53
C ALA A 124 -1.47 14.65 9.63
N TYR A 125 -1.83 14.09 8.49
CA TYR A 125 -2.63 12.88 8.36
C TYR A 125 -1.73 11.65 8.22
N PHE A 126 -2.01 10.62 9.02
CA PHE A 126 -1.43 9.29 8.90
C PHE A 126 -2.54 8.24 8.86
N ASP A 127 -2.26 7.05 8.32
CA ASP A 127 -3.21 5.92 8.43
C ASP A 127 -3.14 5.33 9.84
N CYS A 128 -4.00 5.84 10.72
CA CYS A 128 -4.08 5.45 12.12
C CYS A 128 -5.19 4.42 12.37
N TYR A 129 -5.38 3.47 11.42
CA TYR A 129 -6.37 2.40 11.59
C TYR A 129 -5.95 1.41 12.67
N ARG A 130 -6.93 1.00 13.47
CA ARG A 130 -6.84 -0.07 14.46
C ARG A 130 -8.17 -0.83 14.46
N ASN A 131 -8.12 -2.15 14.30
CA ASN A 131 -9.32 -2.98 14.29
C ASN A 131 -9.88 -3.21 15.70
N ALA A 132 -9.02 -3.51 16.67
CA ALA A 132 -9.38 -3.70 18.06
C ALA A 132 -8.46 -2.95 19.02
N MET A 133 -8.92 -2.67 20.23
CA MET A 133 -8.17 -1.88 21.22
C MET A 133 -6.84 -2.54 21.62
N GLY A 134 -6.78 -3.87 21.60
CA GLY A 134 -5.57 -4.65 21.96
C GLY A 134 -4.60 -4.90 20.81
N ASP A 135 -4.91 -4.45 19.58
CA ASP A 135 -4.05 -4.69 18.43
C ASP A 135 -2.71 -3.96 18.59
N THR A 136 -1.66 -4.57 18.09
CA THR A 136 -0.35 -3.91 17.95
C THR A 136 -0.43 -2.74 16.98
N ASP A 137 0.40 -1.74 17.18
CA ASP A 137 0.46 -0.60 16.29
C ASP A 137 0.92 -1.03 14.89
N SER A 138 0.16 -0.65 13.86
CA SER A 138 0.63 -0.76 12.49
C SER A 138 1.86 0.12 12.25
N TYR A 139 2.62 -0.16 11.20
CA TYR A 139 3.79 0.65 10.86
C TYR A 139 3.45 2.15 10.73
N ASN A 140 2.35 2.48 10.04
CA ASN A 140 1.88 3.86 9.93
C ASN A 140 1.52 4.47 11.29
N MET A 141 0.92 3.71 12.20
CA MET A 141 0.60 4.17 13.56
C MET A 141 1.87 4.45 14.38
N GLN A 142 2.91 3.61 14.26
CA GLN A 142 4.20 3.84 14.92
C GLN A 142 4.84 5.14 14.41
N LYS A 143 4.83 5.37 13.08
CA LYS A 143 5.33 6.61 12.48
C LYS A 143 4.51 7.84 12.91
N ALA A 144 3.19 7.71 13.00
CA ALA A 144 2.31 8.76 13.49
C ALA A 144 2.61 9.15 14.94
N LYS A 145 2.79 8.16 15.83
CA LYS A 145 3.16 8.42 17.23
C LYS A 145 4.53 9.10 17.34
N ARG A 146 5.53 8.64 16.58
CA ARG A 146 6.85 9.27 16.53
C ARG A 146 6.75 10.73 16.05
N PHE A 147 5.97 10.98 14.99
CA PHE A 147 5.73 12.34 14.50
C PHE A 147 5.10 13.23 15.57
N ALA A 148 4.05 12.77 16.25
CA ALA A 148 3.39 13.54 17.30
C ALA A 148 4.30 13.86 18.50
N GLN A 149 5.24 12.94 18.84
CA GLN A 149 6.24 13.17 19.87
C GLN A 149 7.27 14.24 19.46
N GLN A 150 7.68 14.24 18.19
CA GLN A 150 8.66 15.21 17.67
C GLN A 150 8.05 16.61 17.43
N TYR A 151 6.78 16.65 17.03
CA TYR A 151 6.07 17.88 16.66
C TYR A 151 4.75 18.03 17.42
N PRO A 152 4.79 18.25 18.75
CA PRO A 152 3.59 18.23 19.60
C PRO A 152 2.61 19.39 19.34
N THR A 153 3.03 20.42 18.61
CA THR A 153 2.19 21.57 18.23
C THR A 153 1.40 21.33 16.94
N ILE A 154 1.70 20.26 16.20
CA ILE A 154 1.02 19.93 14.94
C ILE A 154 -0.09 18.93 15.23
N ALA A 155 -1.30 19.19 14.74
CA ALA A 155 -2.43 18.31 14.95
C ALA A 155 -2.24 16.99 14.18
N LEU A 156 -2.29 15.85 14.89
CA LEU A 156 -2.32 14.53 14.27
C LEU A 156 -3.76 14.19 13.86
N LYS A 157 -3.96 13.84 12.58
CA LYS A 157 -5.26 13.45 12.02
C LYS A 157 -5.21 12.05 11.41
N ASN A 158 -6.35 11.37 11.37
CA ASN A 158 -6.46 10.02 10.81
C ASN A 158 -6.86 10.08 9.32
N ALA A 159 -5.99 9.61 8.44
CA ALA A 159 -6.24 9.49 7.00
C ALA A 159 -7.24 8.36 6.65
N HIS A 160 -7.38 7.36 7.53
CA HIS A 160 -8.14 6.14 7.26
C HIS A 160 -9.58 6.42 6.81
N THR A 161 -10.30 7.27 7.53
CA THR A 161 -11.71 7.56 7.24
C THR A 161 -11.89 8.18 5.85
N MET A 162 -11.07 9.15 5.50
CA MET A 162 -11.08 9.81 4.18
C MET A 162 -10.78 8.79 3.06
N LEU A 163 -9.71 8.04 3.20
CA LEU A 163 -9.26 7.10 2.17
C LEU A 163 -10.19 5.88 2.04
N SER A 164 -10.74 5.40 3.14
CA SER A 164 -11.74 4.34 3.12
C SER A 164 -13.01 4.77 2.40
N ALA A 165 -13.51 5.97 2.66
CA ALA A 165 -14.67 6.52 1.95
C ALA A 165 -14.41 6.62 0.43
N MET A 166 -13.21 7.04 0.02
CA MET A 166 -12.83 7.08 -1.39
C MET A 166 -12.79 5.69 -2.04
N ARG A 167 -12.35 4.66 -1.30
CA ARG A 167 -12.24 3.27 -1.77
C ARG A 167 -13.57 2.53 -1.78
N MET A 168 -14.59 3.00 -1.06
CA MET A 168 -15.92 2.38 -1.06
C MET A 168 -16.58 2.43 -2.44
N VAL A 169 -16.42 3.53 -3.17
CA VAL A 169 -16.95 3.68 -4.54
C VAL A 169 -15.82 3.37 -5.51
N LYS A 170 -15.96 2.28 -6.28
CA LYS A 170 -14.96 1.79 -7.22
C LYS A 170 -15.00 2.58 -8.51
N ASP A 171 -13.83 2.95 -9.02
CA ASP A 171 -13.70 3.51 -10.36
C ASP A 171 -13.73 2.41 -11.44
N GLU A 172 -13.76 2.80 -12.72
CA GLU A 172 -13.87 1.87 -13.84
C GLU A 172 -12.69 0.88 -13.92
N ASP A 173 -11.49 1.30 -13.57
CA ASP A 173 -10.30 0.44 -13.61
C ASP A 173 -10.30 -0.57 -12.45
N GLU A 174 -10.81 -0.18 -11.29
CA GLU A 174 -11.06 -1.07 -10.16
C GLU A 174 -12.14 -2.11 -10.51
N ILE A 175 -13.22 -1.69 -11.20
CA ILE A 175 -14.28 -2.61 -11.65
C ILE A 175 -13.72 -3.64 -12.63
N LYS A 176 -12.97 -3.23 -13.65
CA LYS A 176 -12.32 -4.15 -14.61
C LYS A 176 -11.39 -5.15 -13.90
N THR A 177 -10.66 -4.69 -12.89
CA THR A 177 -9.77 -5.56 -12.11
C THR A 177 -10.57 -6.59 -11.30
N LEU A 178 -11.68 -6.18 -10.68
CA LEU A 178 -12.59 -7.09 -9.97
C LEU A 178 -13.23 -8.11 -10.92
N GLU A 179 -13.70 -7.69 -12.09
CA GLU A 179 -14.26 -8.60 -13.12
C GLU A 179 -13.24 -9.65 -13.56
N ARG A 180 -11.98 -9.25 -13.76
CA ARG A 180 -10.90 -10.18 -14.06
C ARG A 180 -10.65 -11.16 -12.91
N ALA A 181 -10.62 -10.70 -11.68
CA ALA A 181 -10.44 -11.56 -10.51
C ALA A 181 -11.61 -12.55 -10.36
N ILE A 182 -12.84 -12.14 -10.59
CA ILE A 182 -14.04 -13.00 -10.59
C ILE A 182 -13.92 -14.06 -11.68
N ALA A 183 -13.52 -13.68 -12.90
CA ALA A 183 -13.36 -14.64 -14.01
C ALA A 183 -12.29 -15.70 -13.72
N ILE A 184 -11.17 -15.31 -13.07
CA ILE A 184 -10.13 -16.27 -12.64
C ILE A 184 -10.67 -17.19 -11.55
N THR A 185 -11.41 -16.66 -10.58
CA THR A 185 -12.01 -17.44 -9.48
C THR A 185 -13.03 -18.46 -10.01
N ASP A 186 -13.88 -18.08 -10.99
CA ASP A 186 -14.82 -18.99 -11.64
C ASP A 186 -14.10 -20.19 -12.26
N GLN A 187 -12.98 -19.98 -12.91
CA GLN A 187 -12.19 -21.08 -13.49
C GLN A 187 -11.56 -21.98 -12.41
N GLY A 188 -11.09 -21.41 -11.31
CA GLY A 188 -10.61 -22.17 -10.16
C GLY A 188 -11.71 -23.05 -9.57
N LEU A 189 -12.90 -22.51 -9.38
CA LEU A 189 -14.06 -23.29 -8.89
C LEU A 189 -14.48 -24.39 -9.89
N ARG A 190 -14.49 -24.14 -11.19
CA ARG A 190 -14.77 -25.15 -12.23
C ARG A 190 -13.77 -26.29 -12.17
N ARG A 191 -12.49 -26.01 -11.91
CA ARG A 191 -11.47 -27.05 -11.75
C ARG A 191 -11.74 -27.89 -10.50
N VAL A 192 -12.07 -27.29 -9.37
CA VAL A 192 -12.46 -28.00 -8.14
C VAL A 192 -13.63 -28.94 -8.43
N LEU A 193 -14.70 -28.45 -9.08
CA LEU A 193 -15.86 -29.26 -9.42
C LEU A 193 -15.51 -30.44 -10.37
N ALA A 194 -14.60 -30.24 -11.30
CA ALA A 194 -14.17 -31.29 -12.25
C ALA A 194 -13.29 -32.36 -11.60
N THR A 195 -12.61 -32.03 -10.50
CA THR A 195 -11.70 -32.93 -9.78
C THR A 195 -12.30 -33.51 -8.50
N LEU A 196 -13.52 -33.11 -8.15
CA LEU A 196 -14.19 -33.54 -6.92
C LEU A 196 -14.66 -35.00 -7.09
N GLU A 197 -14.14 -35.86 -6.22
CA GLU A 197 -14.50 -37.29 -6.18
C GLU A 197 -14.47 -37.83 -4.74
N PRO A 198 -15.23 -38.87 -4.41
CA PRO A 198 -15.19 -39.50 -3.08
C PRO A 198 -13.78 -39.88 -2.66
N GLY A 199 -13.38 -39.55 -1.44
CA GLY A 199 -12.05 -39.85 -0.89
C GLY A 199 -11.00 -38.75 -1.13
N ARG A 200 -11.31 -37.69 -1.86
CA ARG A 200 -10.46 -36.52 -1.93
C ARG A 200 -10.45 -35.77 -0.63
N MET A 201 -9.28 -35.32 -0.22
CA MET A 201 -9.07 -34.50 0.98
C MET A 201 -9.16 -33.01 0.64
N GLU A 202 -9.56 -32.19 1.61
CA GLU A 202 -9.72 -30.73 1.47
C GLU A 202 -8.49 -30.04 0.89
N TYR A 203 -7.29 -30.37 1.41
CA TYR A 203 -6.03 -29.77 0.92
C TYR A 203 -5.74 -30.10 -0.55
N GLN A 204 -6.23 -31.24 -1.08
CA GLN A 204 -6.09 -31.59 -2.49
C GLN A 204 -6.99 -30.69 -3.35
N GLN A 205 -8.20 -30.39 -2.90
CA GLN A 205 -9.10 -29.48 -3.59
C GLN A 205 -8.57 -28.03 -3.53
N GLN A 206 -8.00 -27.63 -2.39
CA GLN A 206 -7.28 -26.36 -2.28
C GLN A 206 -6.16 -26.27 -3.30
N ALA A 207 -5.33 -27.29 -3.42
CA ALA A 207 -4.22 -27.33 -4.38
C ALA A 207 -4.71 -27.19 -5.83
N GLU A 208 -5.81 -27.85 -6.21
CA GLU A 208 -6.42 -27.74 -7.53
C GLU A 208 -6.92 -26.30 -7.81
N PHE A 209 -7.58 -25.69 -6.84
CA PHE A 209 -8.03 -24.31 -6.95
C PHE A 209 -6.86 -23.33 -7.12
N GLU A 210 -5.89 -23.40 -6.21
CA GLU A 210 -4.75 -22.49 -6.20
C GLU A 210 -3.86 -22.67 -7.45
N TYR A 211 -3.68 -23.88 -7.92
CA TYR A 211 -2.99 -24.16 -9.19
C TYR A 211 -3.67 -23.43 -10.34
N GLU A 212 -4.99 -23.60 -10.48
CA GLU A 212 -5.74 -23.05 -11.61
C GLU A 212 -5.71 -21.50 -11.62
N ILE A 213 -5.94 -20.88 -10.47
CA ILE A 213 -5.93 -19.40 -10.40
C ILE A 213 -4.54 -18.81 -10.67
N ARG A 214 -3.47 -19.48 -10.19
CA ARG A 214 -2.09 -19.07 -10.46
C ARG A 214 -1.70 -19.21 -11.93
N MET A 215 -2.11 -20.30 -12.57
CA MET A 215 -1.90 -20.50 -14.01
C MET A 215 -2.62 -19.47 -14.86
N ARG A 216 -3.66 -18.80 -14.32
CA ARG A 216 -4.39 -17.71 -14.98
C ARG A 216 -3.91 -16.31 -14.58
N GLY A 217 -2.83 -16.23 -13.81
CA GLY A 217 -2.17 -14.98 -13.47
C GLY A 217 -2.65 -14.30 -12.18
N ALA A 218 -3.32 -15.05 -11.29
CA ALA A 218 -3.49 -14.58 -9.92
C ALA A 218 -2.15 -14.70 -9.17
N GLU A 219 -1.75 -13.66 -8.50
CA GLU A 219 -0.53 -13.66 -7.67
C GLU A 219 -0.73 -14.54 -6.43
N ARG A 220 -1.93 -14.49 -5.82
CA ARG A 220 -2.29 -15.24 -4.60
C ARG A 220 -3.80 -15.32 -4.44
N VAL A 221 -4.25 -16.10 -3.47
CA VAL A 221 -5.63 -16.04 -2.96
C VAL A 221 -5.86 -14.76 -2.17
N SER A 222 -7.09 -14.26 -2.13
CA SER A 222 -7.46 -13.04 -1.39
C SER A 222 -7.54 -13.25 0.13
N PHE A 223 -7.74 -14.49 0.55
CA PHE A 223 -7.73 -14.96 1.94
C PHE A 223 -7.40 -16.45 1.97
N PRO A 224 -6.90 -16.99 3.11
CA PRO A 224 -6.62 -18.41 3.23
C PRO A 224 -7.84 -19.26 2.86
N THR A 225 -7.61 -20.29 2.04
CA THR A 225 -8.69 -21.17 1.59
C THR A 225 -9.38 -21.84 2.78
N ILE A 226 -10.70 -21.77 2.82
CA ILE A 226 -11.56 -22.46 3.78
C ILE A 226 -12.27 -23.56 3.01
N ALA A 227 -11.98 -24.81 3.34
CA ALA A 227 -12.61 -25.99 2.80
C ALA A 227 -13.17 -26.82 3.96
N GLY A 228 -14.37 -27.41 3.81
CA GLY A 228 -15.01 -28.22 4.83
C GLY A 228 -16.24 -28.95 4.28
#